data_192d562c634bcef0f7345455a77c7434
#
_entry.id   192d562c634bcef0f7345455a77c7434
#
_cell.length_a   1.000
_cell.length_b   1.000
_cell.length_c   1.000
_cell.angle_alpha   90.00
_cell.angle_beta   90.00
_cell.angle_gamma   90.00
#
_symmetry.space_group_name_H-M   'P 1'
#
loop_
_entity.id
_entity.type
_entity.pdbx_description
1 polymer ?
#
loop_
_entity_poly.entity_id
_entity_poly.type
_entity_poly.pdbx_seq_one_letter_code
_entity_poly.pdbx_strand_id
1 'polypeptide(L)'
;MILDTSFLIDLFDGQRHAFEKGQQLSDEGAVQRVPSPVVTELSYGAAFGDEDERRAVRNALRMYPVVEQTDRIAQRAGRLLARADMDADGRSGIDKVDPMVAAVADRYDEPVLTANVADFEALGVAVETY
;
A
#
# COMPACT_ATOMS: atom_id res chain seq x y z
N MET A 1 -0.92 10.68 0.67
CA MET A 1 0.02 9.60 0.30
C MET A 1 -0.53 8.27 0.77
N ILE A 2 -0.69 7.33 -0.12
CA ILE A 2 -1.16 5.98 0.19
C ILE A 2 0.07 5.07 0.35
N LEU A 3 0.20 4.44 1.51
CA LEU A 3 1.35 3.60 1.82
C LEU A 3 1.06 2.15 1.44
N ASP A 4 1.91 1.61 0.56
CA ASP A 4 1.88 0.20 0.19
C ASP A 4 2.67 -0.66 1.18
N THR A 5 2.37 -1.96 1.18
CA THR A 5 3.03 -2.96 2.03
C THR A 5 4.55 -2.96 1.87
N SER A 6 5.05 -2.87 0.64
CA SER A 6 6.49 -2.87 0.35
C SER A 6 7.21 -1.73 1.07
N PHE A 7 6.67 -0.51 1.03
CA PHE A 7 7.25 0.63 1.74
C PHE A 7 7.27 0.42 3.26
N LEU A 8 6.17 -0.07 3.83
CA LEU A 8 6.09 -0.27 5.28
C LEU A 8 7.01 -1.39 5.76
N ILE A 9 7.16 -2.47 4.99
CA ILE A 9 8.13 -3.52 5.30
C ILE A 9 9.54 -2.94 5.31
N ASP A 10 9.93 -2.22 4.26
CA ASP A 10 11.27 -1.62 4.18
C ASP A 10 11.51 -0.60 5.31
N LEU A 11 10.48 0.16 5.68
CA LEU A 11 10.57 1.09 6.80
C LEU A 11 10.78 0.36 8.13
N PHE A 12 10.04 -0.72 8.39
CA PHE A 12 10.16 -1.51 9.62
C PHE A 12 11.48 -2.29 9.69
N ASP A 13 12.00 -2.70 8.55
CA ASP A 13 13.31 -3.35 8.43
C ASP A 13 14.49 -2.35 8.52
N GLY A 14 14.19 -1.07 8.68
CA GLY A 14 15.19 -0.02 8.83
C GLY A 14 15.94 0.32 7.55
N GLN A 15 15.34 0.07 6.40
CA GLN A 15 15.93 0.45 5.11
C GLN A 15 16.06 1.98 5.03
N ARG A 16 17.28 2.43 4.73
CA ARG A 16 17.64 3.85 4.78
C ARG A 16 16.73 4.73 3.93
N HIS A 17 16.49 4.33 2.68
CA HIS A 17 15.68 5.13 1.75
C HIS A 17 14.22 5.23 2.21
N ALA A 18 13.67 4.15 2.74
CA ALA A 18 12.31 4.15 3.30
C ALA A 18 12.22 5.08 4.53
N PHE A 19 13.22 5.04 5.41
CA PHE A 19 13.27 5.90 6.57
C PHE A 19 13.38 7.39 6.18
N GLU A 20 14.29 7.73 5.26
CA GLU A 20 14.47 9.10 4.76
C GLU A 20 13.18 9.63 4.10
N LYS A 21 12.49 8.77 3.34
CA LYS A 21 11.21 9.12 2.71
C LYS A 21 10.10 9.33 3.75
N GLY A 22 9.98 8.44 4.72
CA GLY A 22 9.02 8.59 5.81
C GLY A 22 9.26 9.88 6.62
N GLN A 23 10.50 10.22 6.89
CA GLN A 23 10.88 11.47 7.56
C GLN A 23 10.50 12.68 6.71
N GLN A 24 10.81 12.68 5.42
CA GLN A 24 10.44 13.75 4.50
C GLN A 24 8.92 14.00 4.52
N LEU A 25 8.11 12.95 4.36
CA LEU A 25 6.64 13.05 4.37
C LEU A 25 6.12 13.62 5.69
N SER A 26 6.73 13.21 6.80
CA SER A 26 6.38 13.71 8.13
C SER A 26 6.71 15.20 8.28
N ASP A 27 7.89 15.61 7.84
CA ASP A 27 8.36 17.00 7.89
C ASP A 27 7.50 17.94 7.01
N GLU A 28 7.01 17.42 5.89
CA GLU A 28 6.10 18.13 4.98
C GLU A 28 4.65 18.18 5.51
N GLY A 29 4.35 17.47 6.59
CA GLY A 29 3.00 17.35 7.14
C GLY A 29 2.04 16.57 6.22
N ALA A 30 2.57 15.71 5.36
CA ALA A 30 1.77 14.90 4.45
C ALA A 30 0.93 13.86 5.23
N VAL A 31 -0.35 13.76 4.91
CA VAL A 31 -1.19 12.70 5.46
C VAL A 31 -0.79 11.37 4.84
N GLN A 32 -0.40 10.42 5.67
CA GLN A 32 0.03 9.09 5.27
C GLN A 32 -1.07 8.08 5.65
N ARG A 33 -1.70 7.47 4.64
CA ARG A 33 -2.85 6.56 4.83
C ARG A 33 -2.45 5.13 4.55
N VAL A 34 -2.90 4.22 5.40
CA VAL A 34 -2.69 2.77 5.24
C VAL A 34 -4.01 2.12 4.86
N PRO A 35 -4.15 1.56 3.64
CA PRO A 35 -5.34 0.77 3.30
C PRO A 35 -5.47 -0.48 4.17
N SER A 36 -6.69 -0.86 4.56
CA SER A 36 -6.90 -2.05 5.41
C SER A 36 -6.35 -3.37 4.82
N PRO A 37 -6.32 -3.59 3.49
CA PRO A 37 -5.63 -4.74 2.92
C PRO A 37 -4.13 -4.80 3.22
N VAL A 38 -3.47 -3.65 3.33
CA VAL A 38 -2.05 -3.57 3.75
C VAL A 38 -1.90 -4.02 5.21
N VAL A 39 -2.84 -3.65 6.07
CA VAL A 39 -2.89 -4.15 7.46
C VAL A 39 -2.98 -5.68 7.49
N THR A 40 -3.77 -6.27 6.59
CA THR A 40 -3.88 -7.73 6.46
C THR A 40 -2.54 -8.38 6.12
N GLU A 41 -1.83 -7.85 5.14
CA GLU A 41 -0.53 -8.39 4.72
C GLU A 41 0.53 -8.25 5.82
N LEU A 42 0.61 -7.09 6.45
CA LEU A 42 1.56 -6.85 7.55
C LEU A 42 1.26 -7.74 8.75
N SER A 43 0.00 -7.91 9.10
CA SER A 43 -0.42 -8.79 10.20
C SER A 43 -0.16 -10.26 9.88
N TYR A 44 -0.37 -10.67 8.63
CA TYR A 44 -0.02 -12.01 8.16
C TYR A 44 1.49 -12.27 8.28
N GLY A 45 2.32 -11.36 7.78
CA GLY A 45 3.78 -11.49 7.88
C GLY A 45 4.26 -11.52 9.34
N ALA A 46 3.76 -10.63 10.18
CA ALA A 46 4.12 -10.56 11.60
C ALA A 46 3.73 -11.83 12.39
N ALA A 47 2.71 -12.56 11.95
CA ALA A 47 2.29 -13.82 12.60
C ALA A 47 3.36 -14.91 12.54
N PHE A 48 4.27 -14.86 11.56
CA PHE A 48 5.42 -15.77 11.46
C PHE A 48 6.62 -15.31 12.28
N GLY A 49 6.62 -14.07 12.76
CA GLY A 49 7.67 -13.51 13.59
C GLY A 49 7.48 -13.79 15.07
N ASP A 50 8.34 -13.21 15.88
CA ASP A 50 8.25 -13.28 17.33
C ASP A 50 7.28 -12.21 17.92
N GLU A 51 7.15 -12.18 19.24
CA GLU A 51 6.26 -11.23 19.93
C GLU A 51 6.74 -9.79 19.78
N ASP A 52 8.02 -9.55 19.69
CA ASP A 52 8.58 -8.20 19.53
C ASP A 52 8.26 -7.65 18.13
N GLU A 53 8.36 -8.48 17.09
CA GLU A 53 7.95 -8.11 15.73
C GLU A 53 6.46 -7.82 15.63
N ARG A 54 5.61 -8.66 16.22
CA ARG A 54 4.16 -8.45 16.27
C ARG A 54 3.82 -7.15 16.98
N ARG A 55 4.49 -6.85 18.09
CA ARG A 55 4.29 -5.60 18.83
C ARG A 55 4.75 -4.40 18.02
N ALA A 56 5.89 -4.48 17.33
CA ALA A 56 6.42 -3.42 16.49
C ALA A 56 5.43 -3.05 15.37
N VAL A 57 4.89 -4.06 14.68
CA VAL A 57 3.87 -3.84 13.62
C VAL A 57 2.61 -3.20 14.20
N ARG A 58 2.07 -3.70 15.32
CA ARG A 58 0.90 -3.10 15.96
C ARG A 58 1.12 -1.64 16.35
N ASN A 59 2.27 -1.32 16.92
CA ASN A 59 2.60 0.03 17.34
C ASN A 59 2.77 0.97 16.16
N ALA A 60 3.44 0.53 15.10
CA ALA A 60 3.63 1.30 13.89
C ALA A 60 2.28 1.61 13.21
N LEU A 61 1.41 0.63 13.07
CA LEU A 61 0.09 0.82 12.46
C LEU A 61 -0.80 1.81 13.21
N ARG A 62 -0.60 1.98 14.53
CA ARG A 62 -1.33 3.00 15.31
C ARG A 62 -0.92 4.43 14.98
N MET A 63 0.21 4.62 14.32
CA MET A 63 0.70 5.95 13.92
C MET A 63 0.04 6.47 12.64
N TYR A 64 -0.65 5.61 11.89
CA TYR A 64 -1.23 5.94 10.60
C TYR A 64 -2.74 5.81 10.61
N PRO A 65 -3.49 6.72 9.95
CA PRO A 65 -4.90 6.51 9.68
C PRO A 65 -5.08 5.32 8.73
N VAL A 66 -5.93 4.38 9.13
CA VAL A 66 -6.29 3.21 8.31
C VAL A 66 -7.54 3.53 7.50
N VAL A 67 -7.49 3.26 6.21
CA VAL A 67 -8.65 3.40 5.30
C VAL A 67 -9.32 2.05 5.15
N GLU A 68 -10.57 1.97 5.58
CA GLU A 68 -11.37 0.74 5.48
C GLU A 68 -11.70 0.40 4.02
N GLN A 69 -11.70 -0.89 3.72
CA GLN A 69 -12.16 -1.44 2.44
C GLN A 69 -13.70 -1.42 2.40
N THR A 70 -14.26 -0.33 1.89
CA THR A 70 -15.71 -0.22 1.68
C THR A 70 -16.15 -0.99 0.43
N ASP A 71 -17.47 -1.25 0.29
CA ASP A 71 -18.02 -1.86 -0.93
C ASP A 71 -17.65 -1.09 -2.19
N ARG A 72 -17.67 0.24 -2.14
CA ARG A 72 -17.32 1.09 -3.29
C ARG A 72 -15.84 0.95 -3.68
N ILE A 73 -14.94 0.93 -2.69
CA ILE A 73 -13.51 0.72 -2.91
C ILE A 73 -13.27 -0.69 -3.46
N ALA A 74 -13.91 -1.70 -2.88
CA ALA A 74 -13.79 -3.09 -3.34
C ALA A 74 -14.26 -3.27 -4.80
N GLN A 75 -15.39 -2.68 -5.18
CA GLN A 75 -15.90 -2.71 -6.57
C GLN A 75 -14.93 -1.97 -7.51
N ARG A 76 -14.39 -0.83 -7.09
CA ARG A 76 -13.40 -0.09 -7.88
C ARG A 76 -12.12 -0.91 -8.09
N ALA A 77 -11.63 -1.58 -7.05
CA ALA A 77 -10.48 -2.48 -7.15
C ALA A 77 -10.68 -3.57 -8.21
N GLY A 78 -11.84 -4.20 -8.23
CA GLY A 78 -12.20 -5.20 -9.24
C GLY A 78 -12.17 -4.64 -10.66
N ARG A 79 -12.69 -3.43 -10.87
CA ARG A 79 -12.67 -2.77 -12.19
C ARG A 79 -11.27 -2.38 -12.63
N LEU A 80 -10.41 -1.90 -11.72
CA LEU A 80 -9.03 -1.55 -12.04
C LEU A 80 -8.24 -2.79 -12.47
N LEU A 81 -8.37 -3.90 -11.73
CA LEU A 81 -7.72 -5.16 -12.09
C LEU A 81 -8.23 -5.71 -13.42
N ALA A 82 -9.54 -5.70 -13.65
CA ALA A 82 -10.11 -6.16 -14.91
C ALA A 82 -9.58 -5.37 -16.10
N ARG A 83 -9.46 -4.05 -15.98
CA ARG A 83 -8.86 -3.21 -17.02
C ARG A 83 -7.41 -3.56 -17.29
N ALA A 84 -6.59 -3.71 -16.22
CA ALA A 84 -5.19 -4.09 -16.36
C ALA A 84 -5.04 -5.48 -17.03
N ASP A 85 -5.89 -6.43 -16.65
CA ASP A 85 -5.90 -7.77 -17.26
C ASP A 85 -6.31 -7.73 -18.73
N MET A 86 -7.31 -6.93 -19.11
CA MET A 86 -7.73 -6.74 -20.50
C MET A 86 -6.61 -6.10 -21.34
N ASP A 87 -5.92 -5.10 -20.80
CA ASP A 87 -4.81 -4.42 -21.46
C ASP A 87 -3.58 -5.36 -21.64
N ALA A 88 -3.47 -6.39 -20.80
CA ALA A 88 -2.43 -7.42 -20.85
C ALA A 88 -2.88 -8.73 -21.51
N ASP A 89 -3.86 -8.67 -22.42
CA ASP A 89 -4.41 -9.82 -23.17
C ASP A 89 -4.92 -10.97 -22.29
N GLY A 90 -5.52 -10.63 -21.13
CA GLY A 90 -6.24 -11.55 -20.28
C GLY A 90 -5.72 -11.74 -18.87
N ARG A 91 -4.41 -11.57 -18.64
CA ARG A 91 -3.82 -11.62 -17.30
C ARG A 91 -2.59 -10.72 -17.19
N SER A 92 -2.68 -9.71 -16.33
CA SER A 92 -1.57 -8.83 -15.98
C SER A 92 -0.55 -9.48 -15.03
N GLY A 93 -0.96 -10.49 -14.28
CA GLY A 93 -0.15 -11.08 -13.20
C GLY A 93 -0.18 -10.28 -11.90
N ILE A 94 -0.97 -9.21 -11.84
CA ILE A 94 -1.10 -8.37 -10.64
C ILE A 94 -1.83 -9.12 -9.54
N ASP A 95 -1.30 -9.09 -8.33
CA ASP A 95 -1.94 -9.62 -7.13
C ASP A 95 -3.25 -8.88 -6.81
N LYS A 96 -4.18 -9.53 -6.11
CA LYS A 96 -5.47 -8.94 -5.75
C LYS A 96 -5.39 -7.83 -4.70
N VAL A 97 -4.33 -7.76 -3.92
CA VAL A 97 -4.13 -6.71 -2.92
C VAL A 97 -3.77 -5.39 -3.58
N ASP A 98 -2.90 -5.37 -4.58
CA ASP A 98 -2.48 -4.16 -5.26
C ASP A 98 -3.65 -3.35 -5.84
N PRO A 99 -4.65 -3.94 -6.53
CA PRO A 99 -5.83 -3.18 -6.96
C PRO A 99 -6.67 -2.63 -5.80
N MET A 100 -6.68 -3.29 -4.64
CA MET A 100 -7.36 -2.76 -3.45
C MET A 100 -6.66 -1.50 -2.92
N VAL A 101 -5.33 -1.49 -2.91
CA VAL A 101 -4.52 -0.30 -2.57
C VAL A 101 -4.70 0.80 -3.61
N ALA A 102 -4.64 0.46 -4.90
CA ALA A 102 -4.87 1.38 -6.00
C ALA A 102 -6.25 2.04 -5.96
N ALA A 103 -7.28 1.29 -5.58
CA ALA A 103 -8.63 1.83 -5.43
C ALA A 103 -8.75 2.88 -4.30
N VAL A 104 -7.96 2.74 -3.23
CA VAL A 104 -7.85 3.77 -2.20
C VAL A 104 -7.15 5.02 -2.75
N ALA A 105 -6.06 4.84 -3.51
CA ALA A 105 -5.36 5.95 -4.16
C ALA A 105 -6.28 6.73 -5.12
N ASP A 106 -7.04 6.03 -5.94
CA ASP A 106 -8.05 6.61 -6.83
C ASP A 106 -9.14 7.37 -6.05
N ARG A 107 -9.61 6.81 -4.94
CA ARG A 107 -10.65 7.43 -4.10
C ARG A 107 -10.19 8.74 -3.46
N TYR A 108 -8.93 8.83 -3.06
CA TYR A 108 -8.37 10.01 -2.39
C TYR A 108 -7.63 10.96 -3.35
N ASP A 109 -7.45 10.57 -4.61
CA ASP A 109 -6.63 11.30 -5.59
C ASP A 109 -5.21 11.55 -5.03
N GLU A 110 -4.63 10.51 -4.47
CA GLU A 110 -3.28 10.53 -3.89
C GLU A 110 -2.41 9.43 -4.52
N PRO A 111 -1.10 9.67 -4.68
CA PRO A 111 -0.21 8.63 -5.20
C PRO A 111 0.00 7.49 -4.21
N VAL A 112 0.38 6.33 -4.73
CA VAL A 112 0.82 5.18 -3.96
C VAL A 112 2.33 5.24 -3.78
N LEU A 113 2.81 5.16 -2.55
CA LEU A 113 4.23 5.03 -2.22
C LEU A 113 4.60 3.54 -2.16
N THR A 114 5.38 3.07 -3.14
CA THR A 114 5.64 1.64 -3.35
C THR A 114 6.98 1.38 -4.03
N ALA A 115 7.54 0.19 -3.82
CA ALA A 115 8.62 -0.36 -4.62
C ALA A 115 8.10 -1.09 -5.88
N ASN A 116 6.81 -1.44 -5.93
CA ASN A 116 6.18 -2.17 -7.04
C ASN A 116 5.55 -1.23 -8.07
N VAL A 117 6.38 -0.40 -8.70
CA VAL A 117 5.95 0.68 -9.61
C VAL A 117 5.12 0.16 -10.78
N ALA A 118 5.59 -0.91 -11.44
CA ALA A 118 4.99 -1.40 -12.68
C ALA A 118 3.52 -1.83 -12.52
N ASP A 119 3.19 -2.51 -11.43
CA ASP A 119 1.84 -2.98 -11.18
C ASP A 119 0.87 -1.82 -10.91
N PHE A 120 1.29 -0.84 -10.13
CA PHE A 120 0.44 0.34 -9.85
C PHE A 120 0.28 1.25 -11.07
N GLU A 121 1.31 1.41 -11.90
CA GLU A 121 1.19 2.10 -13.19
C GLU A 121 0.21 1.37 -14.13
N ALA A 122 0.28 0.03 -14.19
CA ALA A 122 -0.66 -0.78 -14.96
C ALA A 122 -2.11 -0.67 -14.44
N LEU A 123 -2.29 -0.45 -13.13
CA LEU A 123 -3.59 -0.18 -12.52
C LEU A 123 -4.09 1.26 -12.76
N GLY A 124 -3.25 2.12 -13.34
CA GLY A 124 -3.63 3.46 -13.78
C GLY A 124 -3.68 4.51 -12.65
N VAL A 125 -2.96 4.31 -11.56
CA VAL A 125 -2.84 5.27 -10.46
C VAL A 125 -1.46 5.93 -10.44
N ALA A 126 -1.37 7.11 -9.84
CA ALA A 126 -0.10 7.79 -9.65
C ALA A 126 0.77 7.03 -8.64
N VAL A 127 2.07 6.99 -8.91
CA VAL A 127 3.06 6.27 -8.11
C VAL A 127 4.16 7.20 -7.66
N GLU A 128 4.63 7.00 -6.45
CA GLU A 128 5.83 7.62 -5.91
C GLU A 128 6.75 6.54 -5.36
N THR A 129 8.06 6.74 -5.50
CA THR A 129 9.10 5.80 -5.05
C THR A 129 9.94 6.40 -3.92
N TYR A 130 10.82 5.58 -3.39
CA TYR A 130 11.70 5.97 -2.29
C TYR A 130 13.10 5.35 -2.41
#